data_088f535ce9b2f9096b71adc5dca5b99c
#
_entry.id   088f535ce9b2f9096b71adc5dca5b99c
#
_cell.length_a   1.000
_cell.length_b   1.000
_cell.length_c   1.000
_cell.angle_alpha   90.00
_cell.angle_beta   90.00
_cell.angle_gamma   90.00
#
_symmetry.space_group_name_H-M   'P 1'
#
loop_
_entity.id
_entity.type
_entity.pdbx_description
1 polymer ?
#
loop_
_entity_poly.entity_id
_entity_poly.type
_entity_poly.pdbx_seq_one_letter_code
_entity_poly.pdbx_strand_id
1 'polypeptide(L)'
;MIGFPDAPGRDASVRSYDGKIGWMKTPLSVLGEYQVSGSELDGARLDAQLSFPAQMKQVLTNLRSLPSDTIDDKNCDIIQGNGSRRTFATLYFEKSTGLLIRMKRYGNSPIGRLPTQIDYSDYRDVDGIKMPFRFTFSWLDGRDAFQLSEIKLNVPVDAAKFGRPTSLEQKR
;
A
#
# COMPACT_ATOMS: atom_id res chain seq x y z
N MET A 1 9.85 4.34 -1.88
CA MET A 1 9.46 5.64 -1.28
C MET A 1 8.17 6.07 -1.97
N ILE A 2 7.12 6.30 -1.23
CA ILE A 2 5.89 6.92 -1.74
C ILE A 2 5.94 8.36 -1.23
N GLY A 3 6.13 9.32 -2.13
CA GLY A 3 5.98 10.73 -1.84
C GLY A 3 4.54 11.13 -2.13
N PHE A 4 3.92 11.84 -1.21
CA PHE A 4 2.59 12.40 -1.42
C PHE A 4 2.74 13.75 -2.15
N PRO A 5 1.98 14.00 -3.22
CA PRO A 5 2.08 15.26 -3.94
C PRO A 5 1.71 16.42 -3.03
N ASP A 6 2.45 17.51 -3.17
CA ASP A 6 2.21 18.74 -2.46
C ASP A 6 0.80 19.28 -2.76
N ALA A 7 -0.07 19.28 -1.76
CA ALA A 7 -1.18 20.19 -1.80
C ALA A 7 -0.60 21.61 -1.56
N PRO A 8 -0.98 22.62 -2.32
CA PRO A 8 -0.49 23.99 -2.11
C PRO A 8 -0.65 24.40 -0.63
N GLY A 9 0.47 24.66 0.05
CA GLY A 9 0.50 25.07 1.46
C GLY A 9 0.58 23.94 2.50
N ARG A 10 0.82 22.67 2.11
CA ARG A 10 1.11 21.58 3.05
C ARG A 10 2.48 20.98 2.75
N ASP A 11 3.29 20.79 3.79
CA ASP A 11 4.51 19.98 3.67
C ASP A 11 4.17 18.55 3.25
N ALA A 12 4.98 17.99 2.36
CA ALA A 12 4.77 16.63 1.87
C ALA A 12 4.89 15.59 2.99
N SER A 13 3.96 14.63 3.04
CA SER A 13 4.13 13.45 3.87
C SER A 13 5.03 12.45 3.16
N VAL A 14 5.95 11.83 3.90
CA VAL A 14 6.88 10.82 3.39
C VAL A 14 6.72 9.54 4.19
N ARG A 15 6.53 8.43 3.51
CA ARG A 15 6.55 7.10 4.10
C ARG A 15 7.67 6.29 3.46
N SER A 16 8.57 5.75 4.27
CA SER A 16 9.64 4.88 3.81
C SER A 16 9.65 3.55 4.55
N TYR A 17 10.17 2.52 3.89
CA TYR A 17 10.31 1.18 4.46
C TYR A 17 11.50 0.48 3.79
N ASP A 18 12.45 0.00 4.60
CA ASP A 18 13.71 -0.63 4.15
C ASP A 18 13.65 -2.18 4.11
N GLY A 19 12.48 -2.75 4.38
CA GLY A 19 12.28 -4.19 4.53
C GLY A 19 12.23 -4.65 6.00
N LYS A 20 12.62 -3.82 6.94
CA LYS A 20 12.62 -4.10 8.39
C LYS A 20 11.98 -2.99 9.20
N ILE A 21 12.36 -1.76 8.93
CA ILE A 21 11.96 -0.55 9.66
C ILE A 21 11.17 0.35 8.72
N GLY A 22 10.05 0.87 9.18
CA GLY A 22 9.27 1.87 8.48
C GLY A 22 9.29 3.21 9.20
N TRP A 23 9.27 4.28 8.43
CA TRP A 23 9.20 5.66 8.91
C TRP A 23 8.04 6.39 8.27
N MET A 24 7.42 7.26 9.04
CA MET A 24 6.44 8.23 8.59
C MET A 24 6.92 9.62 8.99
N LYS A 25 6.93 10.54 8.03
CA LYS A 25 7.07 11.97 8.27
C LYS A 25 5.83 12.65 7.74
N THR A 26 5.15 13.40 8.57
CA THR A 26 3.92 14.09 8.18
C THR A 26 3.69 15.34 9.02
N PRO A 27 3.29 16.46 8.41
CA PRO A 27 2.91 17.67 9.14
C PRO A 27 1.63 17.50 9.97
N LEU A 28 0.87 16.40 9.74
CA LEU A 28 -0.36 16.11 10.48
C LEU A 28 -0.10 15.47 11.84
N SER A 29 1.14 15.02 12.11
CA SER A 29 1.52 14.43 13.40
C SER A 29 2.24 15.46 14.27
N VAL A 30 1.89 15.53 15.55
CA VAL A 30 2.59 16.33 16.55
C VAL A 30 4.08 15.98 16.67
N LEU A 31 4.41 14.71 16.37
CA LEU A 31 5.79 14.21 16.39
C LEU A 31 6.57 14.63 15.13
N GLY A 32 5.90 15.16 14.10
CA GLY A 32 6.50 15.47 12.81
C GLY A 32 6.99 14.24 12.04
N GLU A 33 7.84 13.43 12.66
CA GLU A 33 8.29 12.13 12.14
C GLU A 33 8.31 11.07 13.24
N TYR A 34 8.05 9.81 12.87
CA TYR A 34 8.10 8.67 13.79
C TYR A 34 8.37 7.36 13.08
N GLN A 35 8.92 6.41 13.83
CA GLN A 35 9.08 5.04 13.37
C GLN A 35 7.74 4.32 13.46
N VAL A 36 7.26 3.78 12.34
CA VAL A 36 6.01 3.01 12.32
C VAL A 36 6.19 1.67 13.01
N SER A 37 5.18 1.22 13.72
CA SER A 37 5.20 -0.03 14.49
C SER A 37 3.87 -0.77 14.42
N GLY A 38 3.80 -1.95 15.03
CA GLY A 38 2.57 -2.72 15.13
C GLY A 38 1.92 -2.99 13.77
N SER A 39 0.61 -2.80 13.71
CA SER A 39 -0.19 -3.05 12.50
C SER A 39 0.13 -2.09 11.34
N GLU A 40 0.62 -0.91 11.62
CA GLU A 40 1.05 0.03 10.59
C GLU A 40 2.31 -0.46 9.87
N LEU A 41 3.28 -1.03 10.62
CA LEU A 41 4.46 -1.67 10.04
C LEU A 41 4.08 -2.91 9.22
N ASP A 42 3.15 -3.72 9.71
CA ASP A 42 2.66 -4.89 8.97
C ASP A 42 1.96 -4.47 7.66
N GLY A 43 1.22 -3.36 7.71
CA GLY A 43 0.66 -2.75 6.50
C GLY A 43 1.75 -2.29 5.53
N ALA A 44 2.80 -1.62 6.01
CA ALA A 44 3.91 -1.18 5.17
C ALA A 44 4.64 -2.36 4.50
N ARG A 45 4.80 -3.48 5.22
CA ARG A 45 5.35 -4.73 4.65
C ARG A 45 4.51 -5.27 3.50
N LEU A 46 3.20 -5.32 3.68
CA LEU A 46 2.29 -5.83 2.65
C LEU A 46 2.27 -4.90 1.43
N ASP A 47 2.22 -3.59 1.66
CA ASP A 47 2.19 -2.58 0.60
C ASP A 47 3.51 -2.56 -0.21
N ALA A 48 4.63 -2.94 0.41
CA ALA A 48 5.95 -3.00 -0.24
C ALA A 48 6.18 -4.28 -1.07
N GLN A 49 5.26 -5.24 -1.05
CA GLN A 49 5.38 -6.49 -1.81
C GLN A 49 5.05 -6.25 -3.29
N LEU A 50 6.05 -5.84 -4.08
CA LEU A 50 5.87 -5.54 -5.51
C LEU A 50 5.39 -6.75 -6.32
N SER A 51 5.77 -7.96 -5.93
CA SER A 51 5.31 -9.21 -6.55
C SER A 51 3.98 -9.73 -5.99
N PHE A 52 3.39 -9.02 -5.03
CA PHE A 52 2.04 -9.26 -4.59
C PHE A 52 1.04 -8.82 -5.69
N PRO A 53 0.04 -9.62 -6.10
CA PRO A 53 -0.48 -10.82 -5.41
C PRO A 53 0.15 -12.16 -5.85
N ALA A 54 1.09 -12.21 -6.78
CA ALA A 54 1.68 -13.47 -7.25
C ALA A 54 2.30 -14.31 -6.11
N GLN A 55 2.85 -13.65 -5.10
CA GLN A 55 3.41 -14.28 -3.90
C GLN A 55 2.44 -14.33 -2.70
N MET A 56 1.15 -14.17 -2.94
CA MET A 56 0.13 -14.14 -1.89
C MET A 56 0.24 -15.31 -0.90
N LYS A 57 0.50 -16.54 -1.39
CA LYS A 57 0.65 -17.75 -0.55
C LYS A 57 1.90 -17.71 0.36
N GLN A 58 2.88 -16.88 0.06
CA GLN A 58 4.08 -16.71 0.89
C GLN A 58 3.87 -15.64 1.96
N VAL A 59 2.99 -14.67 1.68
CA VAL A 59 2.75 -13.50 2.53
C VAL A 59 1.57 -13.71 3.46
N LEU A 60 0.53 -14.41 2.99
CA LEU A 60 -0.70 -14.67 3.72
C LEU A 60 -0.87 -16.15 4.03
N THR A 61 -1.37 -16.44 5.22
CA THR A 61 -1.71 -17.78 5.70
C THR A 61 -3.22 -17.95 5.82
N ASN A 62 -3.70 -19.18 5.99
CA ASN A 62 -5.13 -19.49 6.15
C ASN A 62 -6.00 -18.84 5.06
N LEU A 63 -5.55 -18.97 3.82
CA LEU A 63 -6.27 -18.46 2.67
C LEU A 63 -7.63 -19.16 2.53
N ARG A 64 -8.67 -18.38 2.33
CA ARG A 64 -10.02 -18.87 2.05
C ARG A 64 -10.67 -18.05 0.95
N SER A 65 -11.44 -18.71 0.11
CA SER A 65 -12.32 -18.03 -0.84
C SER A 65 -13.60 -17.57 -0.11
N LEU A 66 -14.05 -16.39 -0.45
CA LEU A 66 -15.34 -15.84 -0.03
C LEU A 66 -16.30 -15.84 -1.23
N PRO A 67 -17.61 -15.69 -0.99
CA PRO A 67 -18.56 -15.47 -2.08
C PRO A 67 -18.13 -14.31 -2.97
N SER A 68 -18.32 -14.47 -4.28
CA SER A 68 -18.03 -13.41 -5.26
C SER A 68 -18.86 -12.17 -5.00
N ASP A 69 -18.32 -11.01 -5.33
CA ASP A 69 -18.98 -9.71 -5.20
C ASP A 69 -18.72 -8.87 -6.46
N THR A 70 -19.46 -7.79 -6.59
CA THR A 70 -19.29 -6.83 -7.70
C THR A 70 -18.73 -5.53 -7.16
N ILE A 71 -17.65 -5.04 -7.77
CA ILE A 71 -17.01 -3.77 -7.44
C ILE A 71 -16.92 -2.93 -8.71
N ASP A 72 -17.54 -1.75 -8.70
CA ASP A 72 -17.52 -0.83 -9.83
C ASP A 72 -17.86 -1.56 -11.15
N ASP A 73 -18.98 -2.30 -11.16
CA ASP A 73 -19.52 -3.13 -12.27
C ASP A 73 -18.62 -4.31 -12.69
N LYS A 74 -17.58 -4.64 -11.91
CA LYS A 74 -16.67 -5.76 -12.16
C LYS A 74 -16.96 -6.92 -11.22
N ASN A 75 -17.25 -8.09 -11.78
CA ASN A 75 -17.38 -9.32 -11.02
C ASN A 75 -16.01 -9.76 -10.48
N CYS A 76 -15.93 -10.03 -9.18
CA CYS A 76 -14.70 -10.33 -8.47
C CYS A 76 -14.74 -11.69 -7.78
N ASP A 77 -13.63 -12.40 -7.87
CA ASP A 77 -13.29 -13.47 -6.93
C ASP A 77 -12.62 -12.87 -5.71
N ILE A 78 -13.01 -13.35 -4.54
CA ILE A 78 -12.56 -12.78 -3.27
C ILE A 78 -11.76 -13.81 -2.51
N ILE A 79 -10.54 -13.44 -2.14
CA ILE A 79 -9.66 -14.25 -1.30
C ILE A 79 -9.35 -13.48 -0.04
N GLN A 80 -9.47 -14.14 1.11
CA GLN A 80 -9.08 -13.60 2.39
C GLN A 80 -7.97 -14.44 3.02
N GLY A 81 -7.00 -13.78 3.66
CA GLY A 81 -5.91 -14.46 4.35
C GLY A 81 -5.41 -13.66 5.55
N ASN A 82 -4.67 -14.34 6.42
CA ASN A 82 -4.04 -13.74 7.59
C ASN A 82 -2.61 -13.33 7.25
N GLY A 83 -2.28 -12.09 7.51
CA GLY A 83 -0.90 -11.59 7.53
C GLY A 83 -0.24 -11.80 8.89
N SER A 84 0.93 -11.20 9.08
CA SER A 84 1.63 -11.19 10.36
C SER A 84 0.82 -10.44 11.44
N ARG A 85 1.06 -10.79 12.73
CA ARG A 85 0.55 -10.09 13.93
C ARG A 85 -0.96 -9.79 13.94
N ARG A 86 -1.79 -10.74 13.48
CA ARG A 86 -3.25 -10.63 13.41
C ARG A 86 -3.77 -9.61 12.38
N THR A 87 -2.94 -9.12 11.48
CA THR A 87 -3.40 -8.40 10.30
C THR A 87 -4.09 -9.40 9.38
N PHE A 88 -5.18 -9.03 8.77
CA PHE A 88 -5.76 -9.83 7.70
C PHE A 88 -6.07 -8.96 6.48
N ALA A 89 -6.03 -9.57 5.33
CA ALA A 89 -6.29 -8.90 4.06
C ALA A 89 -7.37 -9.64 3.28
N THR A 90 -8.23 -8.87 2.63
CA THR A 90 -9.21 -9.34 1.66
C THR A 90 -8.86 -8.78 0.30
N LEU A 91 -8.71 -9.65 -0.67
CA LEU A 91 -8.25 -9.35 -2.02
C LEU A 91 -9.37 -9.61 -3.01
N TYR A 92 -9.58 -8.68 -3.91
CA TYR A 92 -10.63 -8.72 -4.92
C TYR A 92 -9.99 -8.78 -6.30
N PHE A 93 -10.13 -9.90 -6.96
CA PHE A 93 -9.60 -10.14 -8.30
C PHE A 93 -10.73 -10.06 -9.32
N GLU A 94 -10.59 -9.20 -10.31
CA GLU A 94 -11.53 -9.12 -11.42
C GLU A 94 -11.52 -10.45 -12.20
N LYS A 95 -12.68 -11.11 -12.32
CA LYS A 95 -12.78 -12.45 -12.93
C LYS A 95 -12.34 -12.48 -14.40
N SER A 96 -12.61 -11.41 -15.14
CA SER A 96 -12.31 -11.36 -16.59
C SER A 96 -10.82 -11.24 -16.88
N THR A 97 -10.05 -10.62 -16.00
CA THR A 97 -8.63 -10.31 -16.21
C THR A 97 -7.69 -11.04 -15.25
N GLY A 98 -8.20 -11.50 -14.12
CA GLY A 98 -7.40 -12.05 -13.01
C GLY A 98 -6.60 -10.99 -12.24
N LEU A 99 -6.78 -9.70 -12.54
CA LEU A 99 -6.03 -8.63 -11.91
C LEU A 99 -6.63 -8.27 -10.54
N LEU A 100 -5.75 -7.95 -9.58
CA LEU A 100 -6.13 -7.44 -8.27
C LEU A 100 -6.64 -6.01 -8.43
N ILE A 101 -7.93 -5.76 -8.19
CA ILE A 101 -8.51 -4.41 -8.32
C ILE A 101 -8.72 -3.72 -6.99
N ARG A 102 -8.80 -4.49 -5.88
CA ARG A 102 -8.94 -3.95 -4.54
C ARG A 102 -8.29 -4.84 -3.50
N MET A 103 -7.63 -4.24 -2.55
CA MET A 103 -7.19 -4.88 -1.31
C MET A 103 -7.77 -4.12 -0.12
N LYS A 104 -8.41 -4.84 0.81
CA LYS A 104 -8.78 -4.32 2.13
C LYS A 104 -7.94 -5.01 3.17
N ARG A 105 -7.21 -4.27 3.98
CA ARG A 105 -6.48 -4.80 5.13
C ARG A 105 -6.96 -4.15 6.40
N TYR A 106 -6.89 -4.89 7.50
CA TYR A 106 -7.36 -4.45 8.80
C TYR A 106 -6.21 -4.51 9.78
N GLY A 107 -5.89 -3.37 10.35
CA GLY A 107 -4.91 -3.24 11.42
C GLY A 107 -5.59 -3.11 12.78
N ASN A 108 -4.92 -3.58 13.83
CA ASN A 108 -5.39 -3.39 15.20
C ASN A 108 -4.97 -2.00 15.70
N SER A 109 -5.88 -1.32 16.36
CA SER A 109 -5.64 -0.06 17.05
C SER A 109 -6.25 -0.11 18.46
N PRO A 110 -5.93 0.85 19.35
CA PRO A 110 -6.55 0.94 20.68
C PRO A 110 -8.08 1.09 20.64
N ILE A 111 -8.62 1.63 19.54
CA ILE A 111 -10.07 1.84 19.35
C ILE A 111 -10.73 0.73 18.51
N GLY A 112 -10.00 -0.35 18.20
CA GLY A 112 -10.51 -1.49 17.44
C GLY A 112 -9.76 -1.73 16.13
N ARG A 113 -10.38 -2.48 15.21
CA ARG A 113 -9.81 -2.77 13.90
C ARG A 113 -10.12 -1.64 12.92
N LEU A 114 -9.08 -1.04 12.36
CA LEU A 114 -9.20 0.01 11.36
C LEU A 114 -8.94 -0.55 9.96
N PRO A 115 -9.84 -0.30 9.01
CA PRO A 115 -9.64 -0.68 7.62
C PRO A 115 -8.70 0.28 6.91
N THR A 116 -7.86 -0.27 6.02
CA THR A 116 -7.21 0.46 4.94
C THR A 116 -7.60 -0.24 3.65
N GLN A 117 -8.08 0.51 2.69
CA GLN A 117 -8.42 0.02 1.35
C GLN A 117 -7.45 0.59 0.34
N ILE A 118 -7.02 -0.24 -0.60
CA ILE A 118 -6.22 0.18 -1.74
C ILE A 118 -6.96 -0.29 -2.99
N ASP A 119 -7.32 0.65 -3.86
CA ASP A 119 -7.91 0.38 -5.16
C ASP A 119 -6.84 0.53 -6.23
N TYR A 120 -6.73 -0.44 -7.13
CA TYR A 120 -5.75 -0.49 -8.20
C TYR A 120 -6.43 -0.36 -9.56
N SER A 121 -5.87 0.44 -10.44
CA SER A 121 -6.40 0.64 -11.80
C SER A 121 -5.29 1.05 -12.77
N ASP A 122 -5.65 1.29 -14.05
CA ASP A 122 -4.72 1.66 -15.10
C ASP A 122 -3.53 0.67 -15.20
N TYR A 123 -3.87 -0.62 -15.34
CA TYR A 123 -2.87 -1.67 -15.50
C TYR A 123 -2.21 -1.59 -16.88
N ARG A 124 -0.90 -1.45 -16.88
CA ARG A 124 -0.07 -1.42 -18.09
C ARG A 124 0.94 -2.55 -18.06
N ASP A 125 1.44 -2.91 -19.24
CA ASP A 125 2.54 -3.85 -19.35
C ASP A 125 3.87 -3.15 -19.08
N VAL A 126 4.67 -3.73 -18.18
CA VAL A 126 6.03 -3.29 -17.87
C VAL A 126 6.91 -4.52 -17.91
N ASP A 127 7.68 -4.68 -18.96
CA ASP A 127 8.58 -5.84 -19.17
C ASP A 127 7.85 -7.19 -19.02
N GLY A 128 6.62 -7.30 -19.57
CA GLY A 128 5.81 -8.52 -19.51
C GLY A 128 5.03 -8.71 -18.21
N ILE A 129 5.10 -7.77 -17.27
CA ILE A 129 4.37 -7.80 -15.99
C ILE A 129 3.27 -6.75 -16.01
N LYS A 130 2.03 -7.12 -15.66
CA LYS A 130 0.94 -6.16 -15.49
C LYS A 130 1.07 -5.40 -14.18
N MET A 131 1.37 -4.10 -14.26
CA MET A 131 1.55 -3.21 -13.11
C MET A 131 0.48 -2.12 -13.09
N PRO A 132 -0.12 -1.80 -11.92
CA PRO A 132 -1.08 -0.71 -11.80
C PRO A 132 -0.35 0.64 -11.83
N PHE A 133 -0.81 1.56 -12.67
CA PHE A 133 -0.29 2.94 -12.74
C PHE A 133 -1.14 3.92 -11.96
N ARG A 134 -2.30 3.51 -11.50
CA ARG A 134 -3.14 4.31 -10.60
C ARG A 134 -3.55 3.48 -9.40
N PHE A 135 -3.42 4.05 -8.22
CA PHE A 135 -3.94 3.45 -6.99
C PHE A 135 -4.44 4.53 -6.02
N THR A 136 -5.44 4.17 -5.24
CA THR A 136 -6.04 5.05 -4.24
C THR A 136 -5.96 4.34 -2.89
N PHE A 137 -5.30 4.98 -1.93
CA PHE A 137 -5.36 4.58 -0.52
C PHE A 137 -6.53 5.27 0.14
N SER A 138 -7.37 4.51 0.83
CA SER A 138 -8.47 5.02 1.63
C SER A 138 -8.39 4.47 3.05
N TRP A 139 -8.60 5.33 4.02
CA TRP A 139 -8.66 5.00 5.44
C TRP A 139 -9.87 5.69 6.08
N LEU A 140 -10.04 5.61 7.40
CA LEU A 140 -11.26 5.97 8.11
C LEU A 140 -11.81 7.37 7.73
N ASP A 141 -10.94 8.37 7.63
CA ASP A 141 -11.29 9.79 7.48
C ASP A 141 -10.61 10.47 6.29
N GLY A 142 -10.01 9.70 5.37
CA GLY A 142 -9.33 10.29 4.23
C GLY A 142 -8.98 9.31 3.12
N ARG A 143 -8.49 9.87 2.03
CA ARG A 143 -7.97 9.12 0.90
C ARG A 143 -6.89 9.92 0.18
N ASP A 144 -5.91 9.19 -0.38
CA ASP A 144 -4.89 9.72 -1.30
C ASP A 144 -4.94 8.95 -2.61
N ALA A 145 -4.88 9.66 -3.72
CA ALA A 145 -4.82 9.08 -5.06
C ALA A 145 -3.44 9.31 -5.68
N PHE A 146 -2.88 8.26 -6.27
CA PHE A 146 -1.57 8.25 -6.89
C PHE A 146 -1.69 7.90 -8.36
N GLN A 147 -0.98 8.66 -9.18
CA GLN A 147 -0.79 8.36 -10.59
C GLN A 147 0.72 8.23 -10.84
N LEU A 148 1.16 7.04 -11.25
CA LEU A 148 2.54 6.80 -11.61
C LEU A 148 2.78 7.22 -13.07
N SER A 149 3.86 7.94 -13.30
CA SER A 149 4.30 8.30 -14.65
C SER A 149 5.15 7.18 -15.28
N GLU A 150 5.96 6.52 -14.46
CA GLU A 150 6.89 5.48 -14.90
C GLU A 150 7.12 4.43 -13.81
N ILE A 151 7.31 3.18 -14.21
CA ILE A 151 7.78 2.09 -13.37
C ILE A 151 9.00 1.48 -14.06
N LYS A 152 10.11 1.38 -13.34
CA LYS A 152 11.34 0.71 -13.79
C LYS A 152 11.61 -0.51 -12.91
N LEU A 153 11.77 -1.67 -13.52
CA LEU A 153 12.08 -2.91 -12.83
C LEU A 153 13.61 -3.13 -12.80
N ASN A 154 14.09 -3.80 -11.74
CA ASN A 154 15.48 -4.27 -11.62
C ASN A 154 16.55 -3.18 -11.78
N VAL A 155 16.23 -1.92 -11.47
CA VAL A 155 17.20 -0.83 -11.48
C VAL A 155 17.91 -0.74 -10.13
N PRO A 156 19.20 -0.32 -10.11
CA PRO A 156 19.89 -0.02 -8.86
C PRO A 156 19.17 1.09 -8.11
N VAL A 157 18.91 0.88 -6.82
CA VAL A 157 18.24 1.86 -5.97
C VAL A 157 19.13 2.15 -4.75
N ASP A 158 19.32 3.44 -4.46
CA ASP A 158 20.03 3.86 -3.26
C ASP A 158 19.25 3.46 -2.00
N ALA A 159 19.86 2.62 -1.16
CA ALA A 159 19.24 2.14 0.08
C ALA A 159 18.91 3.29 1.06
N ALA A 160 19.64 4.40 1.02
CA ALA A 160 19.36 5.56 1.87
C ALA A 160 17.97 6.16 1.65
N LYS A 161 17.40 5.98 0.46
CA LYS A 161 16.02 6.43 0.15
C LYS A 161 14.94 5.72 0.95
N PHE A 162 15.22 4.55 1.51
CA PHE A 162 14.27 3.76 2.29
C PHE A 162 14.45 3.92 3.79
N GLY A 163 15.50 4.63 4.22
CA GLY A 163 15.77 4.91 5.62
C GLY A 163 14.89 6.02 6.22
N ARG A 164 15.32 6.52 7.38
CA ARG A 164 14.68 7.66 8.05
C ARG A 164 14.64 8.87 7.12
N PRO A 165 13.48 9.51 6.92
CA PRO A 165 13.38 10.70 6.09
C PRO A 165 14.25 11.83 6.68
N THR A 166 15.23 12.30 5.93
CA THR A 166 15.96 13.52 6.29
C THR A 166 15.05 14.72 6.12
N SER A 167 15.26 15.77 6.91
CA SER A 167 14.56 17.03 6.74
C SER A 167 14.73 17.46 5.28
N LEU A 168 13.63 17.69 4.57
CA LEU A 168 13.71 18.37 3.29
C LEU A 168 14.30 19.76 3.62
N GLU A 169 15.54 20.02 3.20
CA GLU A 169 16.06 21.37 3.21
C GLU A 169 15.07 22.24 2.43
N GLN A 170 14.47 23.19 3.13
CA GLN A 170 13.70 24.24 2.47
C GLN A 170 14.66 24.93 1.50
N LYS A 171 14.54 24.63 0.22
CA LYS A 171 15.13 25.51 -0.79
C LYS A 171 14.45 26.86 -0.64
N ARG A 172 15.16 27.77 0.01
CA ARG A 172 14.86 29.20 -0.01
C ARG A 172 14.95 29.76 -1.43
#